data_7d8e904ce330525632f839e9e6293539
#
_entry.id   7d8e904ce330525632f839e9e6293539
#
_cell.length_a   1.000
_cell.length_b   1.000
_cell.length_c   1.000
_cell.angle_alpha   90.00
_cell.angle_beta   90.00
_cell.angle_gamma   90.00
#
_symmetry.space_group_name_H-M   'P 1'
#
loop_
_entity.id
_entity.type
_entity.pdbx_description
1 polymer ?
#
loop_
_entity_poly.entity_id
_entity_poly.type
_entity_poly.pdbx_seq_one_letter_code
_entity_poly.pdbx_strand_id
1 'polypeptide(L)'
;MIAPNHLERDFSATAPKQKWVTDITEFKAKDGSKVYLSPILDLFNNEVVSYNLSYSLNWAQVEDMLMQAVKGLNKACGVILHSDQGWQYQMVAYRRILAEHGIIQSMSRKGNCLDNASMESFFGRLKTECFYGWEFKTKEEIVDDVRDYLDYYNHRRIQLKLKGLSPIQYRKQSFK
;
A
#
# COMPACT_ATOMS: atom_id res chain seq x y z
N MET A 1 -8.43 18.57 6.18
CA MET A 1 -9.27 18.00 7.29
C MET A 1 -8.71 16.62 7.60
N ILE A 2 -8.48 16.33 8.88
CA ILE A 2 -7.95 15.03 9.34
C ILE A 2 -9.12 14.12 9.63
N ALA A 3 -9.08 12.89 9.10
CA ALA A 3 -10.09 11.87 9.38
C ALA A 3 -9.86 11.20 10.75
N PRO A 4 -10.91 10.64 11.38
CA PRO A 4 -10.74 9.85 12.61
C PRO A 4 -9.87 8.62 12.38
N ASN A 5 -9.22 8.14 13.45
CA ASN A 5 -8.51 6.86 13.41
C ASN A 5 -9.49 5.70 13.66
N HIS A 6 -10.07 5.17 12.59
CA HIS A 6 -10.97 4.02 12.65
C HIS A 6 -10.25 2.68 12.76
N LEU A 7 -8.95 2.62 12.42
CA LEU A 7 -8.17 1.38 12.51
C LEU A 7 -7.81 1.04 13.95
N GLU A 8 -7.53 2.06 14.80
CA GLU A 8 -7.20 1.94 16.22
C GLU A 8 -6.14 0.86 16.53
N ARG A 9 -5.15 0.69 15.64
CA ARG A 9 -4.09 -0.34 15.67
C ARG A 9 -4.61 -1.78 15.55
N ASP A 10 -5.86 -2.00 15.24
CA ASP A 10 -6.36 -3.33 14.90
C ASP A 10 -6.07 -3.64 13.42
N PHE A 11 -4.88 -4.20 13.19
CA PHE A 11 -4.39 -4.62 11.87
C PHE A 11 -4.89 -6.01 11.46
N SER A 12 -5.84 -6.59 12.19
CA SER A 12 -6.45 -7.86 11.83
C SER A 12 -7.65 -7.67 10.90
N ALA A 13 -7.81 -8.59 9.96
CA ALA A 13 -8.99 -8.68 9.11
C ALA A 13 -9.38 -10.14 8.90
N THR A 14 -10.67 -10.42 8.83
CA THR A 14 -11.21 -11.78 8.68
C THR A 14 -11.54 -12.13 7.24
N ALA A 15 -11.61 -11.14 6.38
CA ALA A 15 -11.88 -11.29 4.94
C ALA A 15 -11.14 -10.21 4.14
N PRO A 16 -10.89 -10.44 2.83
CA PRO A 16 -10.36 -9.41 1.95
C PRO A 16 -11.28 -8.20 1.86
N LYS A 17 -10.69 -7.04 1.60
CA LYS A 17 -11.42 -5.78 1.38
C LYS A 17 -12.18 -5.29 2.61
N GLN A 18 -11.71 -5.63 3.81
CA GLN A 18 -12.20 -5.05 5.06
C GLN A 18 -11.35 -3.86 5.49
N LYS A 19 -10.03 -4.03 5.49
CA LYS A 19 -9.07 -3.03 5.95
C LYS A 19 -7.90 -2.96 5.01
N TRP A 20 -7.68 -1.80 4.46
CA TRP A 20 -6.55 -1.45 3.63
C TRP A 20 -5.67 -0.42 4.32
N VAL A 21 -4.38 -0.48 4.05
CA VAL A 21 -3.39 0.50 4.51
C VAL A 21 -2.59 1.02 3.33
N THR A 22 -2.20 2.28 3.40
CA THR A 22 -1.39 2.95 2.37
C THR A 22 -0.40 3.91 3.00
N ASP A 23 0.72 4.09 2.35
CA ASP A 23 1.75 5.08 2.65
C ASP A 23 2.63 5.24 1.41
N ILE A 24 3.55 6.21 1.41
CA ILE A 24 4.50 6.42 0.33
C ILE A 24 5.92 6.22 0.85
N THR A 25 6.73 5.48 0.10
CA THR A 25 8.16 5.36 0.36
C THR A 25 8.97 5.84 -0.83
N GLU A 26 10.23 6.26 -0.58
CA GLU A 26 11.15 6.69 -1.62
C GLU A 26 12.36 5.76 -1.73
N PHE A 27 12.88 5.65 -2.95
CA PHE A 27 14.15 5.02 -3.26
C PHE A 27 15.06 6.05 -3.92
N LYS A 28 16.31 6.11 -3.51
CA LYS A 28 17.30 7.02 -4.08
C LYS A 28 18.15 6.31 -5.14
N ALA A 29 18.16 6.84 -6.36
CA ALA A 29 19.00 6.35 -7.43
C ALA A 29 20.46 6.84 -7.28
N LYS A 30 21.38 6.24 -8.07
CA LYS A 30 22.81 6.56 -8.05
C LYS A 30 23.14 8.03 -8.35
N ASP A 31 22.33 8.68 -9.14
CA ASP A 31 22.45 10.10 -9.51
C ASP A 31 21.79 11.05 -8.50
N GLY A 32 21.24 10.52 -7.41
CA GLY A 32 20.52 11.28 -6.39
C GLY A 32 19.05 11.55 -6.70
N SER A 33 18.56 11.19 -7.91
CA SER A 33 17.14 11.25 -8.23
C SER A 33 16.36 10.24 -7.40
N LYS A 34 15.03 10.43 -7.31
CA LYS A 34 14.17 9.62 -6.45
C LYS A 34 13.11 8.89 -7.26
N VAL A 35 12.74 7.72 -6.78
CA VAL A 35 11.55 6.97 -7.20
C VAL A 35 10.64 6.83 -6.00
N TYR A 36 9.36 7.11 -6.18
CA TYR A 36 8.33 7.02 -5.14
C TYR A 36 7.40 5.85 -5.43
N LEU A 37 7.20 5.02 -4.43
CA LEU A 37 6.23 3.93 -4.45
C LEU A 37 5.05 4.26 -3.54
N SER A 38 3.85 4.22 -4.08
CA SER A 38 2.59 4.39 -3.35
C SER A 38 1.75 3.12 -3.52
N PRO A 39 1.76 2.18 -2.57
CA PRO A 39 0.97 0.96 -2.59
C PRO A 39 -0.25 1.04 -1.68
N ILE A 40 -1.26 0.20 -1.97
CA ILE A 40 -2.31 -0.18 -1.03
C ILE A 40 -2.14 -1.66 -0.69
N LEU A 41 -2.11 -1.98 0.61
CA LEU A 41 -2.09 -3.35 1.12
C LEU A 41 -3.43 -3.73 1.73
N ASP A 42 -3.89 -4.95 1.46
CA ASP A 42 -4.99 -5.57 2.18
C ASP A 42 -4.47 -6.27 3.45
N LEU A 43 -5.01 -5.89 4.61
CA LEU A 43 -4.58 -6.47 5.90
C LEU A 43 -5.03 -7.91 6.11
N PHE A 44 -5.93 -8.43 5.29
CA PHE A 44 -6.34 -9.83 5.39
C PHE A 44 -5.19 -10.79 5.07
N ASN A 45 -4.46 -10.53 3.99
CA ASN A 45 -3.42 -11.42 3.47
C ASN A 45 -2.12 -10.68 3.10
N ASN A 46 -2.00 -9.41 3.43
CA ASN A 46 -0.88 -8.53 3.04
C ASN A 46 -0.68 -8.41 1.51
N GLU A 47 -1.71 -8.65 0.71
CA GLU A 47 -1.67 -8.48 -0.73
C GLU A 47 -1.50 -7.01 -1.10
N VAL A 48 -0.62 -6.71 -2.04
CA VAL A 48 -0.56 -5.40 -2.69
C VAL A 48 -1.71 -5.32 -3.68
N VAL A 49 -2.77 -4.61 -3.30
CA VAL A 49 -4.02 -4.47 -4.09
C VAL A 49 -3.79 -3.63 -5.34
N SER A 50 -3.06 -2.55 -5.18
CA SER A 50 -2.65 -1.64 -6.25
C SER A 50 -1.39 -0.89 -5.84
N TYR A 51 -0.70 -0.31 -6.81
CA TYR A 51 0.43 0.57 -6.56
C TYR A 51 0.68 1.51 -7.74
N ASN A 52 1.42 2.58 -7.47
CA ASN A 52 1.99 3.44 -8.51
C ASN A 52 3.46 3.71 -8.21
N LEU A 53 4.30 3.74 -9.24
CA LEU A 53 5.70 4.16 -9.21
C LEU A 53 5.84 5.46 -9.99
N SER A 54 6.43 6.48 -9.36
CA SER A 54 6.57 7.81 -9.94
C SER A 54 7.96 8.40 -9.66
N TYR A 55 8.41 9.30 -10.52
CA TYR A 55 9.65 10.06 -10.31
C TYR A 55 9.42 11.35 -9.53
N SER A 56 8.20 11.66 -9.20
CA SER A 56 7.85 12.84 -8.40
C SER A 56 6.70 12.53 -7.45
N LEU A 57 6.77 13.10 -6.25
CA LEU A 57 5.70 13.01 -5.27
C LEU A 57 4.60 14.02 -5.64
N ASN A 58 3.52 13.53 -6.25
CA ASN A 58 2.41 14.36 -6.69
C ASN A 58 1.05 13.65 -6.49
N TRP A 59 -0.03 14.40 -6.71
CA TRP A 59 -1.39 13.87 -6.58
C TRP A 59 -1.70 12.76 -7.61
N ALA A 60 -1.24 12.90 -8.85
CA ALA A 60 -1.54 11.95 -9.91
C ALA A 60 -1.08 10.52 -9.56
N GLN A 61 0.02 10.38 -8.81
CA GLN A 61 0.50 9.09 -8.30
C GLN A 61 -0.54 8.42 -7.39
N VAL A 62 -1.08 9.17 -6.45
CA VAL A 62 -2.05 8.64 -5.47
C VAL A 62 -3.40 8.39 -6.13
N GLU A 63 -3.82 9.27 -7.03
CA GLU A 63 -5.05 9.11 -7.81
C GLU A 63 -5.03 7.84 -8.65
N ASP A 64 -3.96 7.61 -9.42
CA ASP A 64 -3.82 6.39 -10.24
C ASP A 64 -3.85 5.12 -9.37
N MET A 65 -3.12 5.11 -8.26
CA MET A 65 -3.14 4.00 -7.30
C MET A 65 -4.56 3.72 -6.78
N LEU A 66 -5.31 4.77 -6.39
CA LEU A 66 -6.69 4.63 -5.92
C LEU A 66 -7.61 4.11 -7.02
N MET A 67 -7.52 4.67 -8.23
CA MET A 67 -8.36 4.27 -9.35
C MET A 67 -8.12 2.81 -9.75
N GLN A 68 -6.91 2.29 -9.61
CA GLN A 68 -6.63 0.87 -9.77
C GLN A 68 -7.31 0.03 -8.69
N ALA A 69 -7.20 0.44 -7.42
CA ALA A 69 -7.76 -0.30 -6.28
C ALA A 69 -9.29 -0.41 -6.35
N VAL A 70 -9.97 0.68 -6.71
CA VAL A 70 -11.45 0.74 -6.73
C VAL A 70 -12.08 -0.05 -7.88
N LYS A 71 -11.34 -0.38 -8.95
CA LYS A 71 -11.85 -1.23 -10.05
C LYS A 71 -12.36 -2.59 -9.56
N GLY A 72 -11.81 -3.11 -8.48
CA GLY A 72 -12.20 -4.40 -7.89
C GLY A 72 -13.25 -4.29 -6.79
N LEU A 73 -13.83 -3.11 -6.54
CA LEU A 73 -14.78 -2.88 -5.47
C LEU A 73 -16.22 -2.72 -5.98
N ASN A 74 -17.15 -3.25 -5.22
CA ASN A 74 -18.58 -2.90 -5.37
C ASN A 74 -18.83 -1.54 -4.69
N LYS A 75 -19.77 -0.78 -5.18
CA LYS A 75 -20.21 0.46 -4.51
C LYS A 75 -20.68 0.14 -3.08
N ALA A 76 -20.41 1.05 -2.14
CA ALA A 76 -20.75 0.91 -0.72
C ALA A 76 -20.07 -0.31 -0.05
N CYS A 77 -18.83 -0.59 -0.39
CA CYS A 77 -18.11 -1.76 0.11
C CYS A 77 -17.72 -1.71 1.60
N GLY A 78 -17.71 -0.52 2.22
CA GLY A 78 -17.36 -0.33 3.64
C GLY A 78 -15.89 -0.62 3.99
N VAL A 79 -15.00 -0.69 3.01
CA VAL A 79 -13.56 -0.87 3.24
C VAL A 79 -13.02 0.33 4.02
N ILE A 80 -12.25 0.08 5.06
CA ILE A 80 -11.47 1.12 5.75
C ILE A 80 -10.14 1.27 5.04
N LEU A 81 -9.81 2.47 4.54
CA LEU A 81 -8.49 2.80 4.02
C LEU A 81 -7.76 3.72 4.99
N HIS A 82 -6.71 3.20 5.60
CA HIS A 82 -5.91 3.89 6.61
C HIS A 82 -4.60 4.41 6.03
N SER A 83 -4.27 5.66 6.37
CA SER A 83 -3.01 6.32 5.99
C SER A 83 -2.44 7.14 7.16
N ASP A 84 -1.25 7.68 6.98
CA ASP A 84 -0.77 8.78 7.79
C ASP A 84 -1.53 10.10 7.47
N GLN A 85 -1.06 11.23 8.03
CA GLN A 85 -1.62 12.56 7.77
C GLN A 85 -0.92 13.28 6.61
N GLY A 86 -0.35 12.57 5.65
CA GLY A 86 0.26 13.15 4.46
C GLY A 86 -0.69 14.10 3.72
N TRP A 87 -0.17 15.16 3.11
CA TRP A 87 -0.97 16.19 2.43
C TRP A 87 -1.86 15.60 1.32
N GLN A 88 -1.39 14.59 0.61
CA GLN A 88 -2.10 13.91 -0.47
C GLN A 88 -3.40 13.25 0.02
N TYR A 89 -3.39 12.69 1.22
CA TYR A 89 -4.56 12.04 1.83
C TYR A 89 -5.56 13.03 2.44
N GLN A 90 -5.16 14.30 2.57
CA GLN A 90 -6.03 15.37 3.07
C GLN A 90 -6.71 16.16 1.94
N MET A 91 -6.38 15.87 0.68
CA MET A 91 -6.97 16.55 -0.49
C MET A 91 -8.48 16.26 -0.62
N VAL A 92 -9.21 17.26 -1.09
CA VAL A 92 -10.65 17.11 -1.38
C VAL A 92 -10.88 16.03 -2.43
N ALA A 93 -10.02 15.98 -3.47
CA ALA A 93 -10.09 14.96 -4.51
C ALA A 93 -9.96 13.54 -3.94
N TYR A 94 -9.02 13.30 -3.02
CA TYR A 94 -8.85 12.02 -2.33
C TYR A 94 -10.14 11.60 -1.62
N ARG A 95 -10.67 12.47 -0.77
CA ARG A 95 -11.89 12.21 -0.01
C ARG A 95 -13.11 11.95 -0.90
N ARG A 96 -13.20 12.68 -2.03
CA ARG A 96 -14.28 12.49 -3.01
C ARG A 96 -14.24 11.09 -3.61
N ILE A 97 -13.06 10.63 -4.06
CA ILE A 97 -12.90 9.28 -4.63
C ILE A 97 -13.30 8.22 -3.60
N LEU A 98 -12.85 8.35 -2.34
CA LEU A 98 -13.23 7.41 -1.29
C LEU A 98 -14.75 7.38 -1.06
N ALA A 99 -15.39 8.55 -0.96
CA ALA A 99 -16.83 8.65 -0.74
C ALA A 99 -17.65 8.07 -1.91
N GLU A 100 -17.24 8.34 -3.16
CA GLU A 100 -17.91 7.81 -4.36
C GLU A 100 -17.89 6.27 -4.42
N HIS A 101 -16.91 5.64 -3.77
CA HIS A 101 -16.74 4.18 -3.75
C HIS A 101 -17.11 3.54 -2.40
N GLY A 102 -17.67 4.31 -1.45
CA GLY A 102 -18.06 3.81 -0.14
C GLY A 102 -16.91 3.35 0.74
N ILE A 103 -15.70 3.93 0.54
CA ILE A 103 -14.52 3.66 1.34
C ILE A 103 -14.48 4.61 2.54
N ILE A 104 -14.23 4.07 3.72
CA ILE A 104 -14.12 4.81 4.96
C ILE A 104 -12.68 5.27 5.14
N GLN A 105 -12.46 6.58 5.15
CA GLN A 105 -11.14 7.15 5.41
C GLN A 105 -10.76 7.02 6.89
N SER A 106 -9.55 6.54 7.15
CA SER A 106 -8.94 6.48 8.48
C SER A 106 -7.54 7.08 8.43
N MET A 107 -7.18 7.84 9.46
CA MET A 107 -5.84 8.44 9.56
C MET A 107 -5.19 8.14 10.89
N SER A 108 -3.86 7.92 10.89
CA SER A 108 -3.07 7.81 12.11
C SER A 108 -3.09 9.12 12.91
N ARG A 109 -2.88 9.01 14.21
CA ARG A 109 -2.68 10.17 15.08
C ARG A 109 -1.35 10.83 14.76
N LYS A 110 -1.30 12.15 14.89
CA LYS A 110 -0.09 12.92 14.60
C LYS A 110 1.09 12.42 15.44
N GLY A 111 2.20 12.16 14.78
CA GLY A 111 3.44 11.73 15.43
C GLY A 111 3.42 10.30 16.01
N ASN A 112 2.44 9.47 15.65
CA ASN A 112 2.31 8.11 16.15
C ASN A 112 2.59 7.08 15.05
N CYS A 113 3.88 6.70 14.91
CA CYS A 113 4.33 5.71 13.92
C CYS A 113 3.67 4.32 14.11
N LEU A 114 3.32 3.94 15.33
CA LEU A 114 2.67 2.65 15.59
C LEU A 114 1.28 2.53 14.94
N ASP A 115 0.65 3.64 14.61
CA ASP A 115 -0.64 3.64 13.94
C ASP A 115 -0.52 3.22 12.46
N ASN A 116 0.71 3.17 11.88
CA ASN A 116 0.97 2.70 10.51
C ASN A 116 2.04 1.60 10.44
N ALA A 117 2.17 0.80 11.50
CA ALA A 117 3.21 -0.22 11.65
C ALA A 117 3.20 -1.28 10.53
N SER A 118 2.03 -1.61 9.97
CA SER A 118 1.93 -2.58 8.86
C SER A 118 2.63 -2.09 7.60
N MET A 119 2.51 -0.80 7.26
CA MET A 119 3.20 -0.21 6.12
C MET A 119 4.71 -0.11 6.35
N GLU A 120 5.13 0.29 7.55
CA GLU A 120 6.55 0.32 7.91
C GLU A 120 7.19 -1.06 7.79
N SER A 121 6.52 -2.09 8.28
CA SER A 121 6.96 -3.49 8.18
C SER A 121 7.06 -3.95 6.72
N PHE A 122 6.08 -3.61 5.90
CA PHE A 122 6.10 -3.94 4.47
C PHE A 122 7.25 -3.24 3.74
N PHE A 123 7.44 -1.93 3.94
CA PHE A 123 8.52 -1.18 3.29
C PHE A 123 9.90 -1.64 3.75
N GLY A 124 10.07 -1.97 5.03
CA GLY A 124 11.32 -2.54 5.54
C GLY A 124 11.68 -3.85 4.84
N ARG A 125 10.72 -4.74 4.68
CA ARG A 125 10.88 -6.02 3.97
C ARG A 125 11.20 -5.81 2.49
N LEU A 126 10.44 -4.95 1.81
CA LEU A 126 10.66 -4.64 0.40
C LEU A 126 12.07 -4.10 0.18
N LYS A 127 12.50 -3.12 0.97
CA LYS A 127 13.83 -2.52 0.85
C LYS A 127 14.94 -3.52 1.14
N THR A 128 14.77 -4.38 2.12
CA THR A 128 15.76 -5.42 2.46
C THR A 128 15.88 -6.46 1.34
N GLU A 129 14.78 -6.92 0.78
CA GLU A 129 14.76 -8.01 -0.21
C GLU A 129 14.99 -7.52 -1.65
N CYS A 130 14.58 -6.28 -1.97
CA CYS A 130 14.62 -5.76 -3.33
C CYS A 130 15.71 -4.71 -3.54
N PHE A 131 16.01 -3.86 -2.53
CA PHE A 131 16.79 -2.63 -2.75
C PHE A 131 18.13 -2.60 -2.01
N TYR A 132 18.21 -3.03 -0.76
CA TYR A 132 19.47 -3.00 -0.02
C TYR A 132 20.50 -3.96 -0.60
N GLY A 133 21.72 -3.42 -0.84
CA GLY A 133 22.82 -4.11 -1.55
C GLY A 133 22.92 -3.74 -3.04
N TRP A 134 22.06 -2.86 -3.55
CA TRP A 134 22.03 -2.41 -4.95
C TRP A 134 22.33 -0.90 -5.05
N GLU A 135 23.45 -0.46 -4.51
CA GLU A 135 23.77 0.97 -4.28
C GLU A 135 23.92 1.81 -5.56
N PHE A 136 23.92 1.19 -6.76
CA PHE A 136 24.31 1.86 -7.99
C PHE A 136 23.30 1.71 -9.14
N LYS A 137 21.99 1.69 -8.82
CA LYS A 137 20.96 1.59 -9.85
C LYS A 137 20.47 2.94 -10.35
N THR A 138 20.09 2.98 -11.62
CA THR A 138 19.34 4.09 -12.20
C THR A 138 17.90 4.07 -11.69
N LYS A 139 17.20 5.20 -11.83
CA LYS A 139 15.78 5.25 -11.44
C LYS A 139 14.90 4.30 -12.27
N GLU A 140 15.25 4.07 -13.55
CA GLU A 140 14.59 3.13 -14.44
C GLU A 140 14.78 1.68 -13.97
N GLU A 141 15.99 1.29 -13.60
CA GLU A 141 16.29 -0.02 -13.02
C GLU A 141 15.56 -0.24 -11.69
N ILE A 142 15.47 0.79 -10.83
CA ILE A 142 14.71 0.71 -9.57
C ILE A 142 13.23 0.46 -9.84
N VAL A 143 12.63 1.18 -10.82
CA VAL A 143 11.22 0.96 -11.20
C VAL A 143 10.99 -0.48 -11.65
N ASP A 144 11.85 -1.02 -12.50
CA ASP A 144 11.71 -2.39 -13.00
C ASP A 144 11.88 -3.41 -11.88
N ASP A 145 12.87 -3.26 -11.03
CA ASP A 145 13.12 -4.17 -9.90
C ASP A 145 11.96 -4.16 -8.88
N VAL A 146 11.45 -2.98 -8.54
CA VAL A 146 10.32 -2.87 -7.60
C VAL A 146 9.07 -3.50 -8.21
N ARG A 147 8.82 -3.29 -9.50
CA ARG A 147 7.68 -3.90 -10.21
C ARG A 147 7.79 -5.42 -10.20
N ASP A 148 8.94 -5.96 -10.55
CA ASP A 148 9.19 -7.42 -10.55
C ASP A 148 9.08 -8.00 -9.14
N TYR A 149 9.59 -7.27 -8.13
CA TYR A 149 9.45 -7.69 -6.74
C TYR A 149 7.99 -7.71 -6.26
N LEU A 150 7.19 -6.71 -6.60
CA LEU A 150 5.77 -6.67 -6.21
C LEU A 150 4.97 -7.79 -6.86
N ASP A 151 5.27 -8.15 -8.10
CA ASP A 151 4.69 -9.33 -8.76
C ASP A 151 5.09 -10.62 -8.04
N TYR A 152 6.38 -10.81 -7.77
CA TYR A 152 6.89 -11.93 -6.99
C TYR A 152 6.25 -11.99 -5.60
N TYR A 153 6.17 -10.85 -4.90
CA TYR A 153 5.61 -10.74 -3.57
C TYR A 153 4.16 -11.22 -3.52
N ASN A 154 3.33 -10.79 -4.45
CA ASN A 154 1.93 -11.15 -4.49
C ASN A 154 1.69 -12.62 -4.89
N HIS A 155 2.46 -13.15 -5.86
CA HIS A 155 2.16 -14.43 -6.49
C HIS A 155 3.02 -15.59 -5.99
N ARG A 156 4.24 -15.34 -5.51
CA ARG A 156 5.22 -16.40 -5.23
C ARG A 156 5.89 -16.31 -3.86
N ARG A 157 5.98 -15.11 -3.28
CA ARG A 157 6.63 -14.96 -1.98
C ARG A 157 5.79 -15.57 -0.88
N ILE A 158 6.26 -16.68 -0.32
CA ILE A 158 5.59 -17.36 0.78
C ILE A 158 5.74 -16.58 2.09
N GLN A 159 4.73 -16.63 2.93
CA GLN A 159 4.71 -16.02 4.25
C GLN A 159 4.22 -17.03 5.30
N LEU A 160 4.93 -17.13 6.43
CA LEU A 160 4.57 -18.05 7.50
C LEU A 160 3.16 -17.77 8.05
N LYS A 161 2.81 -16.49 8.21
CA LYS A 161 1.47 -16.07 8.65
C LYS A 161 0.35 -16.48 7.68
N LEU A 162 0.69 -16.76 6.43
CA LEU A 162 -0.23 -17.21 5.39
C LEU A 162 -0.11 -18.73 5.13
N LYS A 163 0.30 -19.49 6.14
CA LYS A 163 0.47 -20.96 6.07
C LYS A 163 1.45 -21.41 4.98
N GLY A 164 2.49 -20.62 4.72
CA GLY A 164 3.48 -20.91 3.69
C GLY A 164 3.00 -20.60 2.27
N LEU A 165 1.97 -19.78 2.11
CA LEU A 165 1.43 -19.37 0.82
C LEU A 165 1.82 -17.93 0.51
N SER A 166 1.74 -17.55 -0.77
CA SER A 166 1.80 -16.15 -1.16
C SER A 166 0.46 -15.44 -0.87
N PRO A 167 0.42 -14.11 -0.82
CA PRO A 167 -0.82 -13.36 -0.59
C PRO A 167 -1.98 -13.80 -1.47
N ILE A 168 -1.79 -13.86 -2.79
CA ILE A 168 -2.85 -14.27 -3.73
C ILE A 168 -3.23 -15.74 -3.57
N GLN A 169 -2.28 -16.63 -3.36
CA GLN A 169 -2.57 -18.05 -3.12
C GLN A 169 -3.42 -18.23 -1.85
N TYR A 170 -3.07 -17.53 -0.77
CA TYR A 170 -3.83 -17.56 0.48
C TYR A 170 -5.27 -17.09 0.28
N ARG A 171 -5.48 -15.96 -0.40
CA ARG A 171 -6.82 -15.44 -0.70
C ARG A 171 -7.65 -16.45 -1.51
N LYS A 172 -7.06 -17.04 -2.56
CA LYS A 172 -7.75 -18.03 -3.40
C LYS A 172 -8.14 -19.30 -2.66
N GLN A 173 -7.37 -19.72 -1.66
CA GLN A 173 -7.70 -20.91 -0.86
C GLN A 173 -8.72 -20.62 0.25
N SER A 174 -8.76 -19.40 0.79
CA SER A 174 -9.66 -19.04 1.87
C SER A 174 -11.13 -18.94 1.45
N PHE A 175 -11.41 -18.92 0.16
CA PHE A 175 -12.76 -18.74 -0.42
C PHE A 175 -13.13 -19.85 -1.44
N LYS A 176 -12.59 -21.04 -1.27
CA LYS A 176 -13.02 -22.23 -1.99
C LYS A 176 -14.15 -22.97 -1.27
#